data_f1faf712858757513da1cd609734f465
#
_entry.id   f1faf712858757513da1cd609734f465
#
_cell.length_a   1.000
_cell.length_b   1.000
_cell.length_c   1.000
_cell.angle_alpha   90.00
_cell.angle_beta   90.00
_cell.angle_gamma   90.00
#
_symmetry.space_group_name_H-M   'P 1'
#
loop_
_entity.id
_entity.type
_entity.pdbx_description
1 polymer ?
#
loop_
_entity_poly.entity_id
_entity_poly.type
_entity_poly.pdbx_seq_one_letter_code
_entity_poly.pdbx_strand_id
1 'polypeptide(L)'
;MLARRWSTVVCALALVAAFLVAGAFYAAGAAGLIAVEKDEPAYLSFFSDDRVHELEISVEDWDAFLAVAPEERYVRADVTLDGHTVRGVGLRAKGNNSRRLVEQAGHVRYGLKIEFDHYEEGLSYLGLDKLSLDASFQDNSYLKTYVALDMMAFMGVPTPEASFVQVSVNGQAWGLYLAVEDPEDAFAERLFGDGHGMLYKPDYRRLSDENADVALRYVGEDPARYDNILRTARFDLAAGDAEELIGALRTLSSGENIDEVVD
;
A
#
# COMPACT_ATOMS: atom_id res chain seq x y z
N MET A 1 21.70 59.88 -0.92
CA MET A 1 21.95 58.80 0.06
C MET A 1 20.70 58.38 0.86
N LEU A 2 19.81 59.25 1.25
CA LEU A 2 18.59 58.96 2.01
C LEU A 2 17.62 58.01 1.28
N ALA A 3 17.37 58.21 -0.02
CA ALA A 3 16.44 57.37 -0.79
C ALA A 3 16.86 55.88 -0.87
N ARG A 4 18.16 55.60 -0.90
CA ARG A 4 18.69 54.22 -0.96
C ARG A 4 18.56 53.49 0.37
N ARG A 5 18.58 54.19 1.48
CA ARG A 5 18.32 53.61 2.83
C ARG A 5 16.84 53.25 3.02
N TRP A 6 15.94 54.09 2.54
CA TRP A 6 14.51 53.83 2.59
C TRP A 6 14.10 52.63 1.73
N SER A 7 14.66 52.47 0.54
CA SER A 7 14.39 51.31 -0.32
C SER A 7 14.85 50.00 0.35
N THR A 8 16.03 49.99 1.01
CA THR A 8 16.51 48.79 1.72
C THR A 8 15.61 48.44 2.89
N VAL A 9 15.12 49.40 3.65
CA VAL A 9 14.19 49.17 4.78
C VAL A 9 12.86 48.65 4.26
N VAL A 10 12.31 49.22 3.20
CA VAL A 10 11.06 48.75 2.58
C VAL A 10 11.20 47.33 2.05
N CYS A 11 12.29 47.00 1.37
CA CYS A 11 12.55 45.62 0.91
C CYS A 11 12.68 44.63 2.06
N ALA A 12 13.37 45.01 3.14
CA ALA A 12 13.50 44.14 4.33
C ALA A 12 12.15 43.90 5.01
N LEU A 13 11.33 44.93 5.16
CA LEU A 13 9.98 44.80 5.72
C LEU A 13 9.06 43.94 4.82
N ALA A 14 9.15 44.08 3.50
CA ALA A 14 8.40 43.27 2.55
C ALA A 14 8.81 41.79 2.63
N LEU A 15 10.09 41.48 2.76
CA LEU A 15 10.59 40.12 2.97
C LEU A 15 10.09 39.53 4.29
N VAL A 16 10.18 40.28 5.39
CA VAL A 16 9.65 39.82 6.69
C VAL A 16 8.14 39.56 6.62
N ALA A 17 7.40 40.46 5.99
CA ALA A 17 5.94 40.27 5.79
C ALA A 17 5.65 39.00 4.94
N ALA A 18 6.40 38.76 3.88
CA ALA A 18 6.25 37.57 3.05
C ALA A 18 6.51 36.27 3.86
N PHE A 19 7.58 36.26 4.69
CA PHE A 19 7.86 35.11 5.55
C PHE A 19 6.78 34.90 6.64
N LEU A 20 6.22 35.97 7.19
CA LEU A 20 5.14 35.87 8.17
C LEU A 20 3.86 35.33 7.53
N VAL A 21 3.53 35.77 6.33
CA VAL A 21 2.38 35.26 5.55
C VAL A 21 2.57 33.78 5.21
N ALA A 22 3.75 33.41 4.67
CA ALA A 22 4.07 32.02 4.39
C ALA A 22 4.01 31.12 5.63
N GLY A 23 4.57 31.59 6.75
CA GLY A 23 4.51 30.89 8.03
C GLY A 23 3.08 30.75 8.56
N ALA A 24 2.24 31.78 8.39
CA ALA A 24 0.82 31.72 8.79
C ALA A 24 0.03 30.71 7.94
N PHE A 25 0.26 30.66 6.64
CA PHE A 25 -0.34 29.66 5.74
C PHE A 25 0.11 28.25 6.10
N TYR A 26 1.41 28.05 6.35
CA TYR A 26 1.94 26.76 6.77
C TYR A 26 1.30 26.30 8.10
N ALA A 27 1.25 27.20 9.09
CA ALA A 27 0.63 26.89 10.38
C ALA A 27 -0.88 26.61 10.27
N ALA A 28 -1.57 27.33 9.39
CA ALA A 28 -3.00 27.10 9.15
C ALA A 28 -3.26 25.77 8.44
N GLY A 29 -2.39 25.36 7.51
CA GLY A 29 -2.41 24.04 6.88
C GLY A 29 -2.16 22.93 7.90
N ALA A 30 -1.11 23.08 8.72
CA ALA A 30 -0.77 22.13 9.78
C ALA A 30 -1.86 22.00 10.87
N ALA A 31 -2.65 23.07 11.07
CA ALA A 31 -3.78 23.09 12.01
C ALA A 31 -5.11 22.62 11.35
N GLY A 32 -5.08 22.16 10.09
CA GLY A 32 -6.29 21.75 9.36
C GLY A 32 -7.28 22.88 9.05
N LEU A 33 -6.87 24.15 9.23
CA LEU A 33 -7.73 25.32 8.98
C LEU A 33 -7.82 25.69 7.49
N ILE A 34 -6.91 25.18 6.69
CA ILE A 34 -6.88 25.33 5.23
C ILE A 34 -6.80 23.90 4.68
N ALA A 35 -7.81 23.49 3.91
CA ALA A 35 -7.71 22.27 3.13
C ALA A 35 -6.63 22.48 2.07
N VAL A 36 -5.50 21.82 2.22
CA VAL A 36 -4.55 21.66 1.12
C VAL A 36 -5.13 20.57 0.23
N GLU A 37 -5.66 20.96 -0.93
CA GLU A 37 -6.06 19.99 -1.94
C GLU A 37 -4.78 19.24 -2.36
N LYS A 38 -4.64 18.01 -1.90
CA LYS A 38 -3.52 17.17 -2.30
C LYS A 38 -3.86 16.65 -3.69
N ASP A 39 -3.01 16.87 -4.65
CA ASP A 39 -3.17 16.30 -5.99
C ASP A 39 -3.35 14.79 -5.84
N GLU A 40 -4.34 14.24 -6.54
CA GLU A 40 -4.54 12.79 -6.57
C GLU A 40 -3.26 12.10 -7.07
N PRO A 41 -2.81 11.02 -6.43
CA PRO A 41 -1.64 10.29 -6.88
C PRO A 41 -1.75 9.86 -8.35
N ALA A 42 -0.72 10.10 -9.13
CA ALA A 42 -0.75 9.89 -10.57
C ALA A 42 -0.99 8.40 -10.96
N TYR A 43 -0.60 7.46 -10.09
CA TYR A 43 -0.83 6.03 -10.31
C TYR A 43 -2.31 5.63 -10.29
N LEU A 44 -3.22 6.45 -9.73
CA LEU A 44 -4.65 6.16 -9.69
C LEU A 44 -5.26 6.02 -11.09
N SER A 45 -4.67 6.64 -12.09
CA SER A 45 -5.07 6.46 -13.48
C SER A 45 -5.00 5.00 -13.96
N PHE A 46 -4.16 4.17 -13.34
CA PHE A 46 -4.07 2.72 -13.60
C PHE A 46 -5.21 1.92 -12.94
N PHE A 47 -5.92 2.51 -12.00
CA PHE A 47 -7.04 1.88 -11.32
C PHE A 47 -8.40 2.39 -11.82
N SER A 48 -8.44 3.11 -12.95
CA SER A 48 -9.71 3.49 -13.56
C SER A 48 -10.49 2.25 -14.00
N ASP A 49 -11.82 2.28 -13.87
CA ASP A 49 -12.71 1.16 -14.20
C ASP A 49 -13.31 1.25 -15.63
N ASP A 50 -12.87 2.24 -16.40
CA ASP A 50 -13.40 2.52 -17.74
C ASP A 50 -12.87 1.54 -18.82
N ARG A 51 -11.85 0.75 -18.48
CA ARG A 51 -11.19 -0.20 -19.39
C ARG A 51 -10.48 -1.33 -18.64
N VAL A 52 -10.11 -2.37 -19.38
CA VAL A 52 -9.10 -3.34 -18.93
C VAL A 52 -7.72 -2.77 -19.28
N HIS A 53 -6.88 -2.61 -18.25
CA HIS A 53 -5.52 -2.10 -18.38
C HIS A 53 -4.56 -3.13 -18.98
N GLU A 54 -3.38 -2.70 -19.38
CA GLU A 54 -2.36 -3.58 -19.94
C GLU A 54 -1.13 -3.64 -19.03
N LEU A 55 -0.63 -4.84 -18.79
CA LEU A 55 0.61 -5.09 -18.07
C LEU A 55 1.47 -6.08 -18.83
N GLU A 56 2.64 -5.62 -19.28
CA GLU A 56 3.70 -6.48 -19.81
C GLU A 56 4.75 -6.72 -18.73
N ILE A 57 5.10 -7.98 -18.51
CA ILE A 57 6.19 -8.41 -17.62
C ILE A 57 7.32 -8.96 -18.49
N SER A 58 8.49 -8.35 -18.41
CA SER A 58 9.70 -8.83 -19.08
C SER A 58 10.66 -9.40 -18.04
N VAL A 59 10.91 -10.68 -18.13
CA VAL A 59 11.80 -11.43 -17.23
C VAL A 59 12.74 -12.31 -18.04
N GLU A 60 13.95 -12.56 -17.56
CA GLU A 60 14.98 -13.30 -18.29
C GLU A 60 14.53 -14.74 -18.63
N ASP A 61 13.95 -15.43 -17.64
CA ASP A 61 13.51 -16.83 -17.80
C ASP A 61 12.21 -17.03 -17.00
N TRP A 62 11.08 -17.08 -17.71
CA TRP A 62 9.77 -17.27 -17.11
C TRP A 62 9.57 -18.68 -16.54
N ASP A 63 10.12 -19.70 -17.19
CA ASP A 63 10.00 -21.08 -16.73
C ASP A 63 10.81 -21.29 -15.44
N ALA A 64 12.00 -20.68 -15.36
CA ALA A 64 12.79 -20.67 -14.13
C ALA A 64 12.07 -19.91 -13.00
N PHE A 65 11.39 -18.79 -13.30
CA PHE A 65 10.55 -18.11 -12.32
C PHE A 65 9.42 -19.01 -11.81
N LEU A 66 8.68 -19.69 -12.72
CA LEU A 66 7.60 -20.59 -12.34
C LEU A 66 8.08 -21.75 -11.48
N ALA A 67 9.28 -22.26 -11.71
CA ALA A 67 9.88 -23.32 -10.92
C ALA A 67 10.14 -22.92 -9.46
N VAL A 68 10.43 -21.64 -9.19
CA VAL A 68 10.69 -21.10 -7.83
C VAL A 68 9.48 -20.33 -7.26
N ALA A 69 8.39 -20.21 -8.00
CA ALA A 69 7.18 -19.53 -7.55
C ALA A 69 6.63 -20.04 -6.21
N PRO A 70 6.64 -21.35 -5.90
CA PRO A 70 6.25 -21.87 -4.60
C PRO A 70 7.08 -21.32 -3.40
N GLU A 71 8.30 -20.86 -3.64
CA GLU A 71 9.21 -20.34 -2.62
C GLU A 71 8.99 -18.84 -2.33
N GLU A 72 8.13 -18.17 -3.10
CA GLU A 72 7.85 -16.72 -2.99
C GLU A 72 9.14 -15.86 -3.11
N ARG A 73 10.14 -16.35 -3.84
CA ARG A 73 11.39 -15.60 -4.05
C ARG A 73 11.22 -14.53 -5.10
N TYR A 74 11.79 -13.35 -4.82
CA TYR A 74 11.85 -12.28 -5.81
C TYR A 74 12.85 -12.60 -6.92
N VAL A 75 12.44 -12.31 -8.14
CA VAL A 75 13.31 -12.24 -9.32
C VAL A 75 13.24 -10.82 -9.89
N ARG A 76 14.32 -10.40 -10.55
CA ARG A 76 14.34 -9.09 -11.21
C ARG A 76 13.55 -9.18 -12.51
N ALA A 77 12.72 -8.18 -12.75
CA ALA A 77 11.93 -8.03 -13.95
C ALA A 77 11.84 -6.57 -14.36
N ASP A 78 11.45 -6.32 -15.61
CA ASP A 78 10.96 -5.02 -16.06
C ASP A 78 9.45 -5.13 -16.25
N VAL A 79 8.70 -4.09 -15.94
CA VAL A 79 7.25 -4.06 -16.14
C VAL A 79 6.83 -2.82 -16.91
N THR A 80 5.85 -2.97 -17.78
CA THR A 80 5.23 -1.87 -18.51
C THR A 80 3.74 -1.87 -18.23
N LEU A 81 3.26 -0.84 -17.54
CA LEU A 81 1.86 -0.63 -17.20
C LEU A 81 1.33 0.50 -18.09
N ASP A 82 0.33 0.22 -18.91
CA ASP A 82 -0.27 1.17 -19.86
C ASP A 82 0.77 1.99 -20.65
N GLY A 83 1.86 1.36 -21.07
CA GLY A 83 2.93 1.99 -21.84
C GLY A 83 4.01 2.70 -20.99
N HIS A 84 3.84 2.79 -19.68
CA HIS A 84 4.88 3.33 -18.78
C HIS A 84 5.76 2.19 -18.24
N THR A 85 7.05 2.21 -18.55
CA THR A 85 7.99 1.13 -18.17
C THR A 85 8.75 1.49 -16.91
N VAL A 86 8.73 0.59 -15.92
CA VAL A 86 9.59 0.60 -14.74
C VAL A 86 10.54 -0.60 -14.82
N ARG A 87 11.84 -0.36 -14.72
CA ARG A 87 12.86 -1.39 -14.88
C ARG A 87 13.46 -1.82 -13.57
N GLY A 88 13.82 -3.11 -13.49
CA GLY A 88 14.55 -3.64 -12.35
C GLY A 88 13.71 -3.84 -11.11
N VAL A 89 12.42 -4.04 -11.25
CA VAL A 89 11.48 -4.30 -10.15
C VAL A 89 11.64 -5.71 -9.59
N GLY A 90 11.18 -5.92 -8.37
CA GLY A 90 11.03 -7.25 -7.79
C GLY A 90 9.71 -7.90 -8.22
N LEU A 91 9.78 -9.09 -8.80
CA LEU A 91 8.61 -9.91 -9.14
C LEU A 91 8.63 -11.21 -8.34
N ARG A 92 7.54 -11.58 -7.70
CA ARG A 92 7.37 -12.89 -7.07
C ARG A 92 5.94 -13.42 -7.18
N ALA A 93 5.77 -14.72 -6.97
CA ALA A 93 4.44 -15.25 -6.70
C ALA A 93 3.94 -14.79 -5.33
N LYS A 94 2.62 -14.67 -5.20
CA LYS A 94 1.97 -14.26 -3.96
C LYS A 94 0.82 -15.20 -3.58
N GLY A 95 0.43 -15.10 -2.34
CA GLY A 95 -0.71 -15.80 -1.78
C GLY A 95 -0.29 -16.98 -0.91
N ASN A 96 -0.89 -17.09 0.26
CA ASN A 96 -0.65 -18.18 1.19
C ASN A 96 -1.41 -19.43 0.72
N ASN A 97 -2.72 -19.44 0.91
CA ASN A 97 -3.58 -20.60 0.57
C ASN A 97 -3.77 -20.76 -0.95
N SER A 98 -4.03 -19.65 -1.65
CA SER A 98 -4.25 -19.66 -3.10
C SER A 98 -3.04 -20.21 -3.86
N ARG A 99 -1.81 -19.83 -3.48
CA ARG A 99 -0.58 -20.34 -4.09
C ARG A 99 -0.47 -21.86 -3.94
N ARG A 100 -0.67 -22.39 -2.71
CA ARG A 100 -0.65 -23.84 -2.47
C ARG A 100 -1.73 -24.59 -3.25
N LEU A 101 -2.90 -24.02 -3.40
CA LEU A 101 -3.99 -24.63 -4.16
C LEU A 101 -3.69 -24.65 -5.68
N VAL A 102 -3.07 -23.60 -6.22
CA VAL A 102 -2.59 -23.58 -7.61
C VAL A 102 -1.60 -24.70 -7.84
N GLU A 103 -0.60 -24.84 -6.95
CA GLU A 103 0.41 -25.88 -7.00
C GLU A 103 -0.20 -27.29 -6.91
N GLN A 104 -1.08 -27.54 -5.92
CA GLN A 104 -1.75 -28.82 -5.74
C GLN A 104 -2.63 -29.22 -6.93
N ALA A 105 -3.20 -28.24 -7.60
CA ALA A 105 -3.99 -28.46 -8.81
C ALA A 105 -3.16 -28.67 -10.08
N GLY A 106 -1.83 -28.60 -9.98
CA GLY A 106 -0.91 -28.71 -11.11
C GLY A 106 -0.97 -27.52 -12.07
N HIS A 107 -1.45 -26.36 -11.61
CA HIS A 107 -1.48 -25.14 -12.39
C HIS A 107 -0.23 -24.28 -12.11
N VAL A 108 0.01 -23.33 -13.02
CA VAL A 108 1.15 -22.38 -12.95
C VAL A 108 0.70 -20.92 -12.90
N ARG A 109 -0.60 -20.67 -12.93
CA ARG A 109 -1.15 -19.33 -12.92
C ARG A 109 -1.31 -18.82 -11.49
N TYR A 110 -0.19 -18.43 -10.92
CA TYR A 110 -0.11 -17.85 -9.58
C TYR A 110 -0.63 -16.42 -9.54
N GLY A 111 -1.10 -15.96 -8.37
CA GLY A 111 -1.11 -14.54 -8.07
C GLY A 111 0.33 -14.03 -8.05
N LEU A 112 0.54 -12.77 -8.45
CA LEU A 112 1.86 -12.17 -8.53
C LEU A 112 1.93 -10.92 -7.64
N LYS A 113 3.12 -10.57 -7.18
CA LYS A 113 3.43 -9.31 -6.52
C LYS A 113 4.58 -8.64 -7.26
N ILE A 114 4.40 -7.37 -7.57
CA ILE A 114 5.41 -6.48 -8.09
C ILE A 114 5.76 -5.51 -6.96
N GLU A 115 7.03 -5.44 -6.61
CA GLU A 115 7.60 -4.49 -5.66
C GLU A 115 8.56 -3.60 -6.43
N PHE A 116 8.17 -2.35 -6.62
CA PHE A 116 8.90 -1.46 -7.53
C PHE A 116 10.26 -1.10 -6.97
N ASP A 117 10.35 -0.83 -5.69
CA ASP A 117 11.56 -0.41 -4.98
C ASP A 117 12.41 -1.55 -4.40
N HIS A 118 12.08 -2.82 -4.70
CA HIS A 118 12.74 -3.99 -4.13
C HIS A 118 14.27 -4.02 -4.28
N TYR A 119 14.79 -3.53 -5.39
CA TYR A 119 16.22 -3.52 -5.70
C TYR A 119 16.81 -2.10 -5.74
N GLU A 120 15.98 -1.07 -5.78
CA GLU A 120 16.38 0.33 -5.88
C GLU A 120 15.39 1.18 -5.08
N GLU A 121 15.83 1.69 -3.94
CA GLU A 121 15.02 2.50 -3.04
C GLU A 121 14.42 3.72 -3.75
N GLY A 122 13.12 3.96 -3.50
CA GLY A 122 12.38 5.09 -4.08
C GLY A 122 11.93 4.88 -5.53
N LEU A 123 12.21 3.73 -6.15
CA LEU A 123 11.65 3.40 -7.45
C LEU A 123 10.15 3.12 -7.30
N SER A 124 9.32 3.72 -8.15
CA SER A 124 7.86 3.58 -8.08
C SER A 124 7.21 3.64 -9.46
N TYR A 125 6.00 3.15 -9.57
CA TYR A 125 5.14 3.44 -10.72
C TYR A 125 4.26 4.65 -10.40
N LEU A 126 4.70 5.84 -10.83
CA LEU A 126 3.97 7.11 -10.62
C LEU A 126 3.59 7.37 -9.15
N GLY A 127 4.42 6.90 -8.22
CA GLY A 127 4.20 6.99 -6.78
C GLY A 127 3.68 5.71 -6.13
N LEU A 128 3.29 4.68 -6.89
CA LEU A 128 2.92 3.37 -6.35
C LEU A 128 4.17 2.55 -6.05
N ASP A 129 4.31 2.07 -4.82
CA ASP A 129 5.43 1.26 -4.34
C ASP A 129 5.25 -0.24 -4.64
N LYS A 130 4.02 -0.76 -4.54
CA LYS A 130 3.72 -2.19 -4.72
C LYS A 130 2.38 -2.43 -5.41
N LEU A 131 2.35 -3.47 -6.24
CA LEU A 131 1.16 -3.92 -6.94
C LEU A 131 0.95 -5.42 -6.75
N SER A 132 -0.24 -5.80 -6.31
CA SER A 132 -0.68 -7.18 -6.21
C SER A 132 -1.54 -7.57 -7.42
N LEU A 133 -1.29 -8.73 -8.01
CA LEU A 133 -2.07 -9.29 -9.11
C LEU A 133 -2.79 -10.56 -8.63
N ASP A 134 -4.10 -10.50 -8.50
CA ASP A 134 -4.93 -11.65 -8.15
C ASP A 134 -5.31 -12.42 -9.41
N ALA A 135 -4.90 -13.69 -9.46
CA ALA A 135 -5.22 -14.59 -10.58
C ALA A 135 -6.68 -15.09 -10.56
N SER A 136 -7.45 -14.76 -9.53
CA SER A 136 -8.84 -15.24 -9.33
C SER A 136 -8.98 -16.78 -9.45
N PHE A 137 -7.99 -17.52 -8.93
CA PHE A 137 -7.86 -18.96 -9.14
C PHE A 137 -9.10 -19.77 -8.74
N GLN A 138 -9.83 -19.32 -7.71
CA GLN A 138 -11.05 -19.99 -7.22
C GLN A 138 -12.34 -19.23 -7.56
N ASP A 139 -12.26 -18.28 -8.48
CA ASP A 139 -13.39 -17.46 -8.89
C ASP A 139 -13.51 -17.39 -10.41
N ASN A 140 -14.36 -18.22 -10.96
CA ASN A 140 -14.63 -18.27 -12.42
C ASN A 140 -15.32 -17.00 -12.94
N SER A 141 -15.88 -16.17 -12.07
CA SER A 141 -16.46 -14.88 -12.46
C SER A 141 -15.42 -13.76 -12.56
N TYR A 142 -14.27 -13.90 -11.91
CA TYR A 142 -13.24 -12.85 -11.71
C TYR A 142 -13.73 -11.64 -10.91
N LEU A 143 -14.95 -11.66 -10.38
CA LEU A 143 -15.61 -10.50 -9.79
C LEU A 143 -15.57 -10.48 -8.25
N LYS A 144 -15.29 -11.62 -7.59
CA LYS A 144 -15.47 -11.72 -6.15
C LYS A 144 -14.63 -10.71 -5.35
N THR A 145 -13.34 -10.63 -5.66
CA THR A 145 -12.44 -9.68 -4.97
C THR A 145 -12.79 -8.24 -5.35
N TYR A 146 -13.03 -7.96 -6.63
CA TYR A 146 -13.40 -6.64 -7.12
C TYR A 146 -14.66 -6.12 -6.43
N VAL A 147 -15.76 -6.89 -6.47
CA VAL A 147 -17.04 -6.50 -5.84
C VAL A 147 -16.90 -6.34 -4.32
N ALA A 148 -16.08 -7.18 -3.66
CA ALA A 148 -15.85 -7.04 -2.23
C ALA A 148 -15.16 -5.70 -1.89
N LEU A 149 -14.13 -5.31 -2.66
CA LEU A 149 -13.45 -4.02 -2.49
C LEU A 149 -14.38 -2.85 -2.81
N ASP A 150 -15.13 -2.92 -3.93
CA ASP A 150 -16.10 -1.90 -4.32
C ASP A 150 -17.17 -1.68 -3.22
N MET A 151 -17.70 -2.77 -2.65
CA MET A 151 -18.66 -2.70 -1.54
C MET A 151 -18.03 -2.07 -0.29
N MET A 152 -16.78 -2.38 0.04
CA MET A 152 -16.09 -1.79 1.18
C MET A 152 -15.89 -0.28 0.96
N ALA A 153 -15.43 0.12 -0.21
CA ALA A 153 -15.27 1.52 -0.58
C ALA A 153 -16.61 2.27 -0.54
N PHE A 154 -17.69 1.68 -1.07
CA PHE A 154 -19.05 2.24 -0.99
C PHE A 154 -19.51 2.45 0.44
N MET A 155 -19.10 1.61 1.38
CA MET A 155 -19.40 1.73 2.81
C MET A 155 -18.49 2.72 3.55
N GLY A 156 -17.56 3.37 2.85
CA GLY A 156 -16.61 4.32 3.45
C GLY A 156 -15.44 3.67 4.19
N VAL A 157 -15.24 2.37 4.00
CA VAL A 157 -14.07 1.68 4.59
C VAL A 157 -12.82 2.01 3.77
N PRO A 158 -11.70 2.40 4.41
CA PRO A 158 -10.41 2.55 3.74
C PRO A 158 -10.07 1.29 2.94
N THR A 159 -10.01 1.42 1.62
CA THR A 159 -9.97 0.26 0.71
C THR A 159 -8.88 0.46 -0.35
N PRO A 160 -8.10 -0.59 -0.66
CA PRO A 160 -7.19 -0.59 -1.80
C PRO A 160 -7.91 -0.36 -3.12
N GLU A 161 -7.30 0.39 -4.02
CA GLU A 161 -7.77 0.51 -5.39
C GLU A 161 -7.60 -0.81 -6.15
N ALA A 162 -8.48 -1.06 -7.12
CA ALA A 162 -8.43 -2.27 -7.92
C ALA A 162 -8.97 -2.06 -9.34
N SER A 163 -8.31 -2.65 -10.33
CA SER A 163 -8.75 -2.64 -11.72
C SER A 163 -8.39 -3.94 -12.43
N PHE A 164 -9.11 -4.26 -13.50
CA PHE A 164 -8.77 -5.42 -14.33
C PHE A 164 -7.59 -5.10 -15.24
N VAL A 165 -6.69 -6.07 -15.37
CA VAL A 165 -5.49 -5.94 -16.19
C VAL A 165 -5.26 -7.20 -17.03
N GLN A 166 -5.01 -7.01 -18.31
CA GLN A 166 -4.53 -8.06 -19.21
C GLN A 166 -3.02 -8.18 -19.06
N VAL A 167 -2.57 -9.29 -18.52
CA VAL A 167 -1.13 -9.57 -18.32
C VAL A 167 -0.57 -10.29 -19.53
N SER A 168 0.58 -9.85 -20.02
CA SER A 168 1.45 -10.56 -20.93
C SER A 168 2.84 -10.74 -20.30
N VAL A 169 3.56 -11.77 -20.70
CA VAL A 169 4.90 -12.10 -20.22
C VAL A 169 5.78 -12.37 -21.42
N ASN A 170 6.88 -11.61 -21.54
CA ASN A 170 7.81 -11.70 -22.66
C ASN A 170 7.10 -11.67 -24.03
N GLY A 171 6.08 -10.80 -24.15
CA GLY A 171 5.26 -10.64 -25.35
C GLY A 171 4.21 -11.74 -25.58
N GLN A 172 4.04 -12.69 -24.66
CA GLN A 172 3.04 -13.75 -24.76
C GLN A 172 1.86 -13.45 -23.82
N ALA A 173 0.63 -13.54 -24.32
CA ALA A 173 -0.57 -13.37 -23.51
C ALA A 173 -0.59 -14.39 -22.35
N TRP A 174 -0.69 -13.90 -21.12
CA TRP A 174 -0.70 -14.74 -19.92
C TRP A 174 -2.10 -14.86 -19.31
N GLY A 175 -2.87 -13.78 -19.32
CA GLY A 175 -4.28 -13.82 -18.92
C GLY A 175 -4.76 -12.59 -18.17
N LEU A 176 -6.05 -12.61 -17.82
CA LEU A 176 -6.71 -11.55 -17.07
C LEU A 176 -6.41 -11.70 -15.56
N TYR A 177 -6.03 -10.61 -14.91
CA TYR A 177 -5.82 -10.51 -13.48
C TYR A 177 -6.62 -9.34 -12.91
N LEU A 178 -6.89 -9.36 -11.62
CA LEU A 178 -7.26 -8.16 -10.88
C LEU A 178 -5.98 -7.56 -10.27
N ALA A 179 -5.61 -6.38 -10.73
CA ALA A 179 -4.58 -5.57 -10.12
C ALA A 179 -5.16 -4.90 -8.88
N VAL A 180 -4.46 -4.98 -7.77
CA VAL A 180 -4.88 -4.42 -6.48
C VAL A 180 -3.71 -3.66 -5.89
N GLU A 181 -3.96 -2.42 -5.47
CA GLU A 181 -3.01 -1.65 -4.67
C GLU A 181 -2.61 -2.47 -3.44
N ASP A 182 -1.32 -2.63 -3.18
CA ASP A 182 -0.92 -3.34 -1.95
C ASP A 182 -1.03 -2.38 -0.76
N PRO A 183 -1.69 -2.75 0.34
CA PRO A 183 -1.74 -1.92 1.54
C PRO A 183 -0.35 -1.78 2.17
N GLU A 184 0.39 -0.77 1.74
CA GLU A 184 1.72 -0.34 2.20
C GLU A 184 1.85 1.19 2.08
N ASP A 185 3.02 1.74 1.78
CA ASP A 185 3.28 3.20 1.85
C ASP A 185 2.31 4.02 0.99
N ALA A 186 2.21 3.74 -0.31
CA ALA A 186 1.35 4.51 -1.22
C ALA A 186 -0.14 4.49 -0.79
N PHE A 187 -0.63 3.33 -0.35
CA PHE A 187 -1.98 3.17 0.18
C PHE A 187 -2.18 4.01 1.46
N ALA A 188 -1.24 3.93 2.41
CA ALA A 188 -1.33 4.64 3.68
C ALA A 188 -1.27 6.15 3.49
N GLU A 189 -0.34 6.64 2.65
CA GLU A 189 -0.22 8.05 2.31
C GLU A 189 -1.46 8.60 1.58
N ARG A 190 -2.05 7.82 0.69
CA ARG A 190 -3.25 8.21 -0.05
C ARG A 190 -4.44 8.41 0.88
N LEU A 191 -4.66 7.50 1.81
CA LEU A 191 -5.86 7.50 2.67
C LEU A 191 -5.69 8.32 3.94
N PHE A 192 -4.50 8.32 4.53
CA PHE A 192 -4.25 8.90 5.85
C PHE A 192 -3.25 10.07 5.83
N GLY A 193 -2.62 10.34 4.67
CA GLY A 193 -1.63 11.41 4.51
C GLY A 193 -0.23 11.00 4.96
N ASP A 194 0.75 11.93 4.78
CA ASP A 194 2.18 11.69 5.04
C ASP A 194 2.51 11.43 6.53
N GLY A 195 1.57 11.66 7.44
CA GLY A 195 1.71 11.42 8.88
C GLY A 195 0.92 10.23 9.37
N HIS A 196 0.60 9.28 8.48
CA HIS A 196 -0.13 8.07 8.83
C HIS A 196 0.53 7.27 9.95
N GLY A 197 -0.27 6.57 10.73
CA GLY A 197 0.20 5.65 11.76
C GLY A 197 0.69 4.31 11.21
N MET A 198 0.93 3.38 12.10
CA MET A 198 1.38 2.03 11.76
C MET A 198 0.27 1.22 11.08
N LEU A 199 0.64 0.44 10.07
CA LEU A 199 -0.22 -0.53 9.41
C LEU A 199 0.21 -1.95 9.79
N TYR A 200 -0.72 -2.71 10.35
CA TYR A 200 -0.50 -4.10 10.74
C TYR A 200 -1.34 -5.03 9.88
N LYS A 201 -0.72 -6.14 9.43
CA LYS A 201 -1.41 -7.19 8.68
C LYS A 201 -1.29 -8.53 9.40
N PRO A 202 -2.10 -8.78 10.43
CA PRO A 202 -2.06 -10.03 11.19
C PRO A 202 -2.20 -11.24 10.26
N ASP A 203 -1.32 -12.23 10.43
CA ASP A 203 -1.31 -13.44 9.61
C ASP A 203 -1.42 -14.69 10.49
N TYR A 204 -2.30 -15.60 10.10
CA TYR A 204 -2.41 -16.92 10.71
C TYR A 204 -1.29 -17.82 10.20
N ARG A 205 -0.41 -18.24 11.08
CA ARG A 205 0.59 -19.28 10.76
C ARG A 205 -0.07 -20.62 10.43
N ARG A 206 -1.21 -20.90 11.06
CA ARG A 206 -2.07 -22.06 10.82
C ARG A 206 -3.53 -21.67 11.09
N LEU A 207 -4.46 -22.24 10.33
CA LEU A 207 -5.90 -22.02 10.55
C LEU A 207 -6.40 -22.50 11.93
N SER A 208 -5.64 -23.35 12.60
CA SER A 208 -5.93 -23.88 13.94
C SER A 208 -5.23 -23.13 15.07
N ASP A 209 -4.46 -22.08 14.77
CA ASP A 209 -3.77 -21.31 15.81
C ASP A 209 -4.80 -20.44 16.56
N GLU A 210 -4.99 -20.74 17.83
CA GLU A 210 -5.81 -19.93 18.75
C GLU A 210 -5.07 -18.68 19.25
N ASN A 211 -4.24 -18.09 18.40
CA ASN A 211 -3.50 -16.89 18.78
C ASN A 211 -4.46 -15.70 18.92
N ALA A 212 -4.71 -15.30 20.15
CA ALA A 212 -5.67 -14.25 20.46
C ALA A 212 -5.27 -12.87 19.92
N ASP A 213 -3.98 -12.64 19.71
CA ASP A 213 -3.45 -11.41 19.08
C ASP A 213 -3.92 -11.25 17.63
N VAL A 214 -3.94 -12.33 16.85
CA VAL A 214 -4.45 -12.30 15.47
C VAL A 214 -5.95 -11.98 15.42
N ALA A 215 -6.68 -12.30 16.49
CA ALA A 215 -8.09 -11.96 16.64
C ALA A 215 -8.33 -10.52 17.13
N LEU A 216 -7.29 -9.69 17.17
CA LEU A 216 -7.32 -8.29 17.63
C LEU A 216 -7.89 -8.15 19.04
N ARG A 217 -7.50 -9.06 19.95
CA ARG A 217 -7.92 -9.06 21.35
C ARG A 217 -6.82 -8.58 22.26
N TYR A 218 -7.19 -7.83 23.28
CA TYR A 218 -6.27 -7.52 24.36
C TYR A 218 -5.94 -8.79 25.16
N VAL A 219 -4.66 -9.12 25.27
CA VAL A 219 -4.14 -10.31 25.98
C VAL A 219 -3.13 -9.97 27.09
N GLY A 220 -3.06 -8.71 27.48
CA GLY A 220 -2.17 -8.17 28.55
C GLY A 220 -1.16 -7.18 28.02
N GLU A 221 -0.30 -6.66 28.92
CA GLU A 221 0.63 -5.56 28.63
C GLU A 221 1.97 -5.99 28.00
N ASP A 222 2.25 -7.27 27.93
CA ASP A 222 3.52 -7.79 27.42
C ASP A 222 3.54 -7.80 25.88
N PRO A 223 4.37 -6.99 25.21
CA PRO A 223 4.47 -6.95 23.75
C PRO A 223 4.79 -8.30 23.10
N ALA A 224 5.50 -9.19 23.81
CA ALA A 224 5.83 -10.52 23.27
C ALA A 224 4.59 -11.37 23.00
N ARG A 225 3.44 -11.04 23.58
CA ARG A 225 2.16 -11.73 23.33
C ARG A 225 1.47 -11.29 22.05
N TYR A 226 2.00 -10.25 21.37
CA TYR A 226 1.48 -9.68 20.13
C TYR A 226 2.45 -9.89 18.95
N ASP A 227 3.36 -10.85 19.06
CA ASP A 227 4.40 -11.14 18.06
C ASP A 227 3.82 -11.33 16.65
N ASN A 228 2.65 -11.97 16.51
CA ASN A 228 2.03 -12.17 15.19
C ASN A 228 1.56 -10.88 14.53
N ILE A 229 1.12 -9.88 15.31
CA ILE A 229 0.73 -8.57 14.78
C ILE A 229 2.00 -7.73 14.53
N LEU A 230 2.86 -7.59 15.53
CA LEU A 230 4.03 -6.71 15.47
C LEU A 230 5.01 -7.11 14.35
N ARG A 231 5.27 -8.40 14.17
CA ARG A 231 6.16 -8.88 13.09
C ARG A 231 5.59 -8.69 11.68
N THR A 232 4.32 -8.36 11.55
CA THR A 232 3.64 -8.10 10.29
C THR A 232 3.37 -6.62 10.06
N ALA A 233 3.95 -5.76 10.88
CA ALA A 233 3.99 -4.32 10.65
C ALA A 233 4.54 -4.03 9.24
N ARG A 234 3.95 -3.06 8.57
CA ARG A 234 4.34 -2.68 7.21
C ARG A 234 5.44 -1.64 7.19
N PHE A 235 5.61 -0.95 8.30
CA PHE A 235 6.62 0.06 8.50
C PHE A 235 7.53 -0.33 9.65
N ASP A 236 8.71 0.29 9.72
CA ASP A 236 9.66 0.05 10.78
C ASP A 236 9.07 0.49 12.13
N LEU A 237 9.05 -0.43 13.10
CA LEU A 237 8.54 -0.16 14.44
C LEU A 237 9.45 0.80 15.19
N ALA A 238 8.88 1.88 15.68
CA ALA A 238 9.53 2.83 16.58
C ALA A 238 9.28 2.47 18.05
N ALA A 239 10.00 3.16 18.94
CA ALA A 239 9.76 3.03 20.37
C ALA A 239 8.38 3.62 20.73
N GLY A 240 7.51 2.81 21.31
CA GLY A 240 6.15 3.18 21.68
C GLY A 240 5.05 2.55 20.85
N ASP A 241 5.32 2.11 19.61
CA ASP A 241 4.30 1.56 18.70
C ASP A 241 3.62 0.30 19.25
N ALA A 242 4.38 -0.54 19.96
CA ALA A 242 3.81 -1.73 20.59
C ALA A 242 2.87 -1.38 21.74
N GLU A 243 3.22 -0.38 22.55
CA GLU A 243 2.40 0.12 23.65
C GLU A 243 1.13 0.80 23.14
N GLU A 244 1.23 1.54 22.02
CA GLU A 244 0.10 2.18 21.36
C GLU A 244 -0.87 1.13 20.82
N LEU A 245 -0.39 0.11 20.09
CA LEU A 245 -1.19 -1.03 19.63
C LEU A 245 -1.90 -1.73 20.80
N ILE A 246 -1.17 -2.01 21.90
CA ILE A 246 -1.74 -2.66 23.09
C ILE A 246 -2.83 -1.78 23.72
N GLY A 247 -2.60 -0.47 23.78
CA GLY A 247 -3.57 0.51 24.26
C GLY A 247 -4.85 0.49 23.45
N ALA A 248 -4.74 0.54 22.11
CA ALA A 248 -5.87 0.46 21.19
C ALA A 248 -6.65 -0.85 21.34
N LEU A 249 -5.95 -2.00 21.40
CA LEU A 249 -6.59 -3.31 21.60
C LEU A 249 -7.29 -3.42 22.95
N ARG A 250 -6.76 -2.78 24.00
CA ARG A 250 -7.40 -2.72 25.33
C ARG A 250 -8.71 -1.95 25.25
N THR A 251 -8.69 -0.77 24.63
CA THR A 251 -9.88 0.08 24.43
C THR A 251 -10.95 -0.66 23.64
N LEU A 252 -10.58 -1.25 22.50
CA LEU A 252 -11.49 -2.05 21.68
C LEU A 252 -12.09 -3.24 22.45
N SER A 253 -11.27 -3.94 23.28
CA SER A 253 -11.73 -5.08 24.05
C SER A 253 -12.62 -4.70 25.24
N SER A 254 -12.47 -3.51 25.80
CA SER A 254 -13.32 -3.00 26.87
C SER A 254 -14.70 -2.54 26.38
N GLY A 255 -14.78 -2.08 25.12
CA GLY A 255 -15.95 -1.46 24.56
C GLY A 255 -16.24 -0.03 25.10
N GLU A 256 -15.30 0.53 25.88
CA GLU A 256 -15.37 1.88 26.43
C GLU A 256 -14.48 2.83 25.65
N ASN A 257 -14.93 4.04 25.38
CA ASN A 257 -14.18 5.09 24.67
C ASN A 257 -13.62 4.64 23.30
N ILE A 258 -14.39 3.86 22.55
CA ILE A 258 -13.97 3.33 21.23
C ILE A 258 -13.67 4.49 20.27
N ASP A 259 -14.41 5.58 20.36
CA ASP A 259 -14.23 6.80 19.55
C ASP A 259 -12.85 7.47 19.75
N GLU A 260 -12.04 7.05 20.73
CA GLU A 260 -10.67 7.54 20.94
C GLU A 260 -9.63 6.76 20.09
N VAL A 261 -10.00 5.60 19.56
CA VAL A 261 -9.10 4.70 18.81
C VAL A 261 -9.64 4.27 17.44
N VAL A 262 -10.85 4.68 17.12
CA VAL A 262 -11.50 4.40 15.82
C VAL A 262 -12.11 5.71 15.32
N ASP A 263 -11.55 6.25 14.25
CA ASP A 263 -12.07 7.42 13.52
C ASP A 263 -13.23 7.03 12.58
#